data_90a9b07574ec18fa49fca758b5ab8ca4
#
_entry.id   90a9b07574ec18fa49fca758b5ab8ca4
#
_cell.length_a   1.000
_cell.length_b   1.000
_cell.length_c   1.000
_cell.angle_alpha   90.00
_cell.angle_beta   90.00
_cell.angle_gamma   90.00
#
_symmetry.space_group_name_H-M   'P 1'
#
loop_
_entity.id
_entity.type
_entity.pdbx_description
1 polymer ?
#
loop_
_entity_poly.entity_id
_entity_poly.type
_entity_poly.pdbx_seq_one_letter_code
_entity_poly.pdbx_strand_id
1 'polypeptide(L)'
;MKIRFNQPEQRIPNDDRGIRIQYGEAKRPVRPWRWYLILIVSSLPLLYLIGLVLQEMLIVKADGRITVPHIIVRASMDGYVKQVFVKSLHTVAGGEELAILENLPLEDSFQRLTTEINFLNEEKNKLQRQSGNTTSQSMSLLKFAQEQEKFYQNRLHQYESLFKQGAATQAEVATARNQYHGALENLVLNERSQRRDQGFPTDTLQMASRISQLSLELEQIKDQKKQLLIKSPAEGLITELFVQSGEYLGKGQPFLDIIFPEKAHISAFIPPKYQDYVVVDQIVTVILPNGETAKARISSLPGVTQKSPVDGINLLEYPRSAILVHMEFINPVKTQLINGTPVDIRFPFFSDRADRSH
;
A
#
# COMPACT_ATOMS: atom_id res chain seq x y z
N MET A 1 47.50 35.28 85.31
CA MET A 1 47.30 36.71 85.04
C MET A 1 46.08 36.88 84.11
N LYS A 2 44.91 37.28 84.66
CA LYS A 2 43.68 37.45 83.89
C LYS A 2 43.55 38.93 83.57
N ILE A 3 43.69 39.32 82.36
CA ILE A 3 43.46 40.66 81.87
C ILE A 3 41.97 40.84 81.63
N ARG A 4 41.28 41.67 82.37
CA ARG A 4 39.89 42.08 82.10
C ARG A 4 39.94 43.38 81.33
N PHE A 5 39.43 43.38 80.13
CA PHE A 5 39.17 44.61 79.39
C PHE A 5 37.85 45.19 79.85
N ASN A 6 37.95 46.39 80.47
CA ASN A 6 36.77 47.21 80.70
C ASN A 6 36.34 47.86 79.39
N GLN A 7 35.12 47.59 78.97
CA GLN A 7 34.53 48.36 77.89
C GLN A 7 34.29 49.80 78.39
N PRO A 8 34.66 50.82 77.60
CA PRO A 8 34.33 52.19 77.95
C PRO A 8 32.81 52.38 77.89
N GLU A 9 32.24 52.96 78.95
CA GLU A 9 30.82 53.37 78.93
C GLU A 9 30.54 54.23 77.73
N GLN A 10 29.62 53.76 76.90
CA GLN A 10 29.09 54.54 75.79
C GLN A 10 28.35 55.74 76.37
N ARG A 11 29.02 56.93 76.41
CA ARG A 11 28.34 58.20 76.65
C ARG A 11 27.26 58.37 75.58
N ILE A 12 26.03 58.40 76.02
CA ILE A 12 24.87 58.69 75.21
C ILE A 12 25.02 60.17 74.77
N PRO A 13 25.11 60.44 73.44
CA PRO A 13 25.41 61.82 72.99
C PRO A 13 24.24 62.81 73.16
N ASN A 14 23.32 62.48 74.00
CA ASN A 14 22.10 63.26 74.18
C ASN A 14 22.19 64.32 75.25
N ASP A 15 23.32 64.43 76.01
CA ASP A 15 23.36 65.23 77.22
C ASP A 15 24.35 66.41 77.20
N ASP A 16 25.01 66.67 76.12
CA ASP A 16 25.89 67.83 76.00
C ASP A 16 25.14 69.03 75.41
N ARG A 17 24.93 70.10 76.36
CA ARG A 17 24.44 71.46 76.04
C ARG A 17 22.93 71.64 75.82
N GLY A 18 22.05 70.87 76.45
CA GLY A 18 20.64 71.29 76.59
C GLY A 18 19.82 71.26 75.30
N ILE A 19 20.31 70.76 74.22
CA ILE A 19 19.55 70.55 72.96
C ILE A 19 19.25 69.08 72.81
N ARG A 20 17.95 68.72 72.99
CA ARG A 20 17.47 67.34 72.68
C ARG A 20 17.43 67.12 71.20
N ILE A 21 18.38 66.36 70.69
CA ILE A 21 18.33 65.89 69.32
C ILE A 21 17.43 64.66 69.33
N GLN A 22 16.25 64.72 68.72
CA GLN A 22 15.42 63.56 68.47
C GLN A 22 16.05 62.71 67.34
N TYR A 23 16.68 61.63 67.73
CA TYR A 23 17.03 60.62 66.76
C TYR A 23 15.73 60.00 66.22
N GLY A 24 15.58 60.01 64.94
CA GLY A 24 14.39 59.40 64.28
C GLY A 24 14.18 57.95 64.72
N GLU A 25 12.96 57.64 65.00
CA GLU A 25 12.52 56.30 65.40
C GLU A 25 13.21 55.23 64.58
N ALA A 26 13.73 54.19 65.23
CA ALA A 26 14.28 53.00 64.57
C ALA A 26 13.29 52.51 63.54
N LYS A 27 13.75 52.41 62.33
CA LYS A 27 12.93 51.82 61.22
C LYS A 27 12.28 50.56 61.73
N ARG A 28 10.94 50.53 61.76
CA ARG A 28 10.15 49.33 62.11
C ARG A 28 10.69 48.14 61.37
N PRO A 29 10.92 47.00 61.98
CA PRO A 29 11.36 45.78 61.30
C PRO A 29 10.28 45.44 60.29
N VAL A 30 10.61 45.62 59.00
CA VAL A 30 9.71 45.17 57.91
C VAL A 30 9.58 43.69 58.09
N ARG A 31 8.37 43.17 58.35
CA ARG A 31 8.08 41.74 58.51
C ARG A 31 8.73 41.00 57.37
N PRO A 32 9.67 40.08 57.66
CA PRO A 32 10.43 39.39 56.59
C PRO A 32 9.53 38.68 55.63
N TRP A 33 8.26 38.37 56.00
CA TRP A 33 7.27 37.72 55.19
C TRP A 33 6.91 38.47 53.85
N ARG A 34 6.94 39.83 53.89
CA ARG A 34 6.72 40.65 52.68
C ARG A 34 7.86 40.47 51.65
N TRP A 35 9.06 40.32 52.14
CA TRP A 35 10.23 40.08 51.31
C TRP A 35 10.17 38.70 50.65
N TYR A 36 9.78 37.67 51.40
CA TYR A 36 9.59 36.32 50.85
C TYR A 36 8.46 36.30 49.82
N LEU A 37 7.38 37.06 50.01
CA LEU A 37 6.28 37.17 49.07
C LEU A 37 6.70 37.82 47.75
N ILE A 38 7.50 38.91 47.82
CA ILE A 38 8.07 39.57 46.64
C ILE A 38 9.04 38.60 45.92
N LEU A 39 9.85 37.84 46.64
CA LEU A 39 10.80 36.90 46.11
C LEU A 39 10.08 35.74 45.40
N ILE A 40 9.00 35.22 45.98
CA ILE A 40 8.15 34.18 45.37
C ILE A 40 7.48 34.73 44.11
N VAL A 41 6.88 35.90 44.14
CA VAL A 41 6.23 36.50 42.96
C VAL A 41 7.24 36.81 41.86
N SER A 42 8.45 37.26 42.23
CA SER A 42 9.54 37.51 41.26
C SER A 42 10.13 36.22 40.66
N SER A 43 10.16 35.12 41.45
CA SER A 43 10.67 33.81 40.98
C SER A 43 9.65 33.02 40.11
N LEU A 44 8.36 33.34 40.24
CA LEU A 44 7.28 32.62 39.51
C LEU A 44 7.43 32.66 37.99
N PRO A 45 7.70 33.81 37.32
CA PRO A 45 7.96 33.83 35.89
C PRO A 45 9.21 33.05 35.48
N LEU A 46 10.26 33.08 36.34
CA LEU A 46 11.47 32.32 36.09
C LEU A 46 11.23 30.81 36.19
N LEU A 47 10.49 30.37 37.23
CA LEU A 47 10.08 28.97 37.39
C LEU A 47 9.17 28.51 36.24
N TYR A 48 8.26 29.38 35.80
CA TYR A 48 7.41 29.10 34.64
C TYR A 48 8.25 28.92 33.36
N LEU A 49 9.22 29.79 33.13
CA LEU A 49 10.13 29.73 31.99
C LEU A 49 11.02 28.46 32.02
N ILE A 50 11.54 28.13 33.22
CA ILE A 50 12.28 26.88 33.44
C ILE A 50 11.36 25.69 33.17
N GLY A 51 10.10 25.72 33.63
CA GLY A 51 9.11 24.68 33.36
C GLY A 51 8.85 24.48 31.87
N LEU A 52 8.71 25.57 31.10
CA LEU A 52 8.55 25.49 29.64
C LEU A 52 9.78 24.87 28.94
N VAL A 53 10.99 25.30 29.33
CA VAL A 53 12.25 24.75 28.78
C VAL A 53 12.41 23.27 29.14
N LEU A 54 12.11 22.89 30.39
CA LEU A 54 12.13 21.48 30.80
C LEU A 54 11.11 20.66 30.06
N GLN A 55 9.90 21.16 29.87
CA GLN A 55 8.85 20.47 29.10
C GLN A 55 9.28 20.23 27.64
N GLU A 56 9.95 21.19 27.02
CA GLU A 56 10.44 21.06 25.64
C GLU A 56 11.65 20.11 25.55
N MET A 57 12.51 20.05 26.56
CA MET A 57 13.69 19.20 26.65
C MET A 57 13.34 17.73 26.97
N LEU A 58 12.21 17.50 27.65
CA LEU A 58 11.74 16.17 28.08
C LEU A 58 10.86 15.47 27.04
N ILE A 59 10.34 16.20 26.04
CA ILE A 59 9.51 15.60 24.98
C ILE A 59 10.44 15.00 23.92
N VAL A 60 10.39 13.68 23.76
CA VAL A 60 11.07 12.99 22.65
C VAL A 60 10.34 13.34 21.36
N LYS A 61 11.03 14.04 20.47
CA LYS A 61 10.55 14.38 19.13
C LYS A 61 11.21 13.46 18.13
N ALA A 62 10.45 13.01 17.15
CA ALA A 62 10.95 12.25 16.02
C ALA A 62 10.32 12.80 14.73
N ASP A 63 11.11 12.80 13.68
CA ASP A 63 10.64 13.18 12.36
C ASP A 63 9.94 11.99 11.72
N GLY A 64 8.87 12.25 11.00
CA GLY A 64 8.15 11.21 10.25
C GLY A 64 7.70 11.73 8.88
N ARG A 65 7.29 10.79 8.05
CA ARG A 65 6.65 11.10 6.77
C ARG A 65 5.38 10.29 6.62
N ILE A 66 4.37 10.91 6.06
CA ILE A 66 3.16 10.21 5.64
C ILE A 66 3.50 9.37 4.43
N THR A 67 3.25 8.07 4.50
CA THR A 67 3.38 7.13 3.39
C THR A 67 1.99 6.68 2.99
N VAL A 68 1.59 7.02 1.79
CA VAL A 68 0.35 6.54 1.19
C VAL A 68 0.71 5.42 0.23
N PRO A 69 0.31 4.17 0.48
CA PRO A 69 0.56 3.08 -0.45
C PRO A 69 -0.07 3.39 -1.81
N HIS A 70 0.63 3.02 -2.89
CA HIS A 70 0.18 3.23 -4.24
C HIS A 70 0.53 2.04 -5.13
N ILE A 71 -0.20 1.88 -6.21
CA ILE A 71 0.04 0.87 -7.24
C ILE A 71 0.03 1.55 -8.60
N ILE A 72 1.13 1.41 -9.32
CA ILE A 72 1.21 1.83 -10.70
C ILE A 72 0.63 0.71 -11.56
N VAL A 73 -0.54 0.96 -12.15
CA VAL A 73 -1.16 0.05 -13.12
C VAL A 73 -0.40 0.15 -14.43
N ARG A 74 0.02 -1.01 -14.95
CA ARG A 74 0.83 -1.11 -16.16
C ARG A 74 0.08 -1.88 -17.23
N ALA A 75 0.34 -1.56 -18.49
CA ALA A 75 -0.21 -2.31 -19.62
C ALA A 75 0.31 -3.76 -19.61
N SER A 76 -0.60 -4.71 -19.70
CA SER A 76 -0.27 -6.14 -19.84
C SER A 76 0.18 -6.50 -21.25
N MET A 77 -0.29 -5.72 -22.23
CA MET A 77 0.03 -5.86 -23.67
C MET A 77 0.26 -4.48 -24.28
N ASP A 78 0.92 -4.49 -25.43
CA ASP A 78 1.10 -3.31 -26.27
C ASP A 78 -0.15 -3.04 -27.13
N GLY A 79 -0.41 -1.77 -27.41
CA GLY A 79 -1.52 -1.33 -28.24
C GLY A 79 -1.74 0.16 -28.20
N TYR A 80 -2.65 0.64 -29.02
CA TYR A 80 -3.12 2.03 -28.97
C TYR A 80 -4.27 2.16 -27.98
N VAL A 81 -4.24 3.21 -27.16
CA VAL A 81 -5.33 3.49 -26.20
C VAL A 81 -6.56 3.93 -27.00
N LYS A 82 -7.53 3.04 -27.16
CA LYS A 82 -8.77 3.32 -27.87
C LYS A 82 -9.65 4.27 -27.08
N GLN A 83 -9.84 3.98 -25.80
CA GLN A 83 -10.68 4.78 -24.91
C GLN A 83 -10.21 4.64 -23.47
N VAL A 84 -10.23 5.75 -22.75
CA VAL A 84 -10.02 5.82 -21.29
C VAL A 84 -11.36 6.13 -20.64
N PHE A 85 -11.75 5.35 -19.62
CA PHE A 85 -13.04 5.49 -18.93
C PHE A 85 -12.95 6.34 -17.67
N VAL A 86 -11.75 6.56 -17.18
CA VAL A 86 -11.49 7.19 -15.87
C VAL A 86 -10.76 8.52 -16.03
N LYS A 87 -10.79 9.33 -14.99
CA LYS A 87 -10.09 10.61 -14.91
C LYS A 87 -9.22 10.67 -13.66
N SER A 88 -8.22 11.53 -13.66
CA SER A 88 -7.46 11.84 -12.44
C SER A 88 -8.38 12.37 -11.34
N LEU A 89 -8.05 12.06 -10.10
CA LEU A 89 -8.81 12.40 -8.88
C LEU A 89 -10.19 11.72 -8.79
N HIS A 90 -10.40 10.62 -9.53
CA HIS A 90 -11.59 9.79 -9.43
C HIS A 90 -11.32 8.53 -8.61
N THR A 91 -12.27 8.14 -7.78
CA THR A 91 -12.21 6.86 -7.04
C THR A 91 -12.70 5.74 -7.95
N VAL A 92 -11.98 4.64 -7.97
CA VAL A 92 -12.31 3.44 -8.76
C VAL A 92 -12.47 2.24 -7.85
N ALA A 93 -13.38 1.35 -8.24
CA ALA A 93 -13.58 0.07 -7.56
C ALA A 93 -12.59 -1.00 -8.07
N GLY A 94 -12.35 -2.03 -7.26
CA GLY A 94 -11.57 -3.18 -7.70
C GLY A 94 -12.25 -3.93 -8.86
N GLY A 95 -11.51 -4.17 -9.94
CA GLY A 95 -12.03 -4.80 -11.17
C GLY A 95 -12.72 -3.85 -12.14
N GLU A 96 -12.87 -2.57 -11.83
CA GLU A 96 -13.44 -1.55 -12.71
C GLU A 96 -12.60 -1.38 -13.98
N GLU A 97 -13.27 -1.15 -15.10
CA GLU A 97 -12.63 -0.97 -16.40
C GLU A 97 -12.02 0.43 -16.50
N LEU A 98 -10.72 0.49 -16.69
CA LEU A 98 -9.97 1.75 -16.75
C LEU A 98 -9.76 2.24 -18.17
N ALA A 99 -9.37 1.34 -19.08
CA ALA A 99 -9.17 1.65 -20.48
C ALA A 99 -9.26 0.39 -21.37
N ILE A 100 -9.52 0.62 -22.64
CA ILE A 100 -9.43 -0.39 -23.70
C ILE A 100 -8.27 -0.03 -24.62
N LEU A 101 -7.38 -1.01 -24.84
CA LEU A 101 -6.35 -0.95 -25.85
C LEU A 101 -6.84 -1.58 -27.15
N GLU A 102 -6.35 -1.13 -28.27
CA GLU A 102 -6.55 -1.70 -29.59
C GLU A 102 -5.20 -2.17 -30.14
N ASN A 103 -5.14 -3.44 -30.53
CA ASN A 103 -3.98 -4.04 -31.17
C ASN A 103 -4.42 -4.65 -32.48
N LEU A 104 -4.18 -3.93 -33.59
CA LEU A 104 -4.60 -4.34 -34.93
C LEU A 104 -4.01 -5.68 -35.36
N PRO A 105 -2.71 -5.96 -35.19
CA PRO A 105 -2.13 -7.26 -35.53
C PRO A 105 -2.81 -8.43 -34.81
N LEU A 106 -3.24 -8.25 -33.57
CA LEU A 106 -3.94 -9.26 -32.79
C LEU A 106 -5.37 -9.46 -33.30
N GLU A 107 -6.04 -8.39 -33.70
CA GLU A 107 -7.38 -8.42 -34.29
C GLU A 107 -7.36 -9.14 -35.63
N ASP A 108 -6.41 -8.82 -36.50
CA ASP A 108 -6.22 -9.48 -37.80
C ASP A 108 -5.93 -10.97 -37.61
N SER A 109 -5.10 -11.34 -36.65
CA SER A 109 -4.80 -12.73 -36.34
C SER A 109 -6.05 -13.50 -35.86
N PHE A 110 -6.85 -12.85 -35.01
CA PHE A 110 -8.11 -13.40 -34.52
C PHE A 110 -9.09 -13.65 -35.65
N GLN A 111 -9.27 -12.69 -36.56
CA GLN A 111 -10.18 -12.81 -37.69
C GLN A 111 -9.71 -13.89 -38.70
N ARG A 112 -8.42 -13.91 -39.00
CA ARG A 112 -7.81 -14.90 -39.89
C ARG A 112 -8.03 -16.33 -39.36
N LEU A 113 -7.70 -16.60 -38.10
CA LEU A 113 -7.87 -17.92 -37.50
C LEU A 113 -9.34 -18.33 -37.45
N THR A 114 -10.22 -17.40 -37.11
CA THR A 114 -11.68 -17.67 -37.10
C THR A 114 -12.18 -18.04 -38.46
N THR A 115 -11.75 -17.33 -39.49
CA THR A 115 -12.15 -17.63 -40.89
C THR A 115 -11.61 -18.98 -41.38
N GLU A 116 -10.32 -19.28 -41.05
CA GLU A 116 -9.70 -20.55 -41.39
C GLU A 116 -10.40 -21.76 -40.74
N ILE A 117 -10.69 -21.62 -39.42
CA ILE A 117 -11.45 -22.67 -38.70
C ILE A 117 -12.84 -22.87 -39.28
N ASN A 118 -13.56 -21.80 -39.60
CA ASN A 118 -14.89 -21.89 -40.20
C ASN A 118 -14.85 -22.57 -41.57
N PHE A 119 -13.89 -22.20 -42.41
CA PHE A 119 -13.70 -22.83 -43.72
C PHE A 119 -13.43 -24.34 -43.60
N LEU A 120 -12.47 -24.72 -42.73
CA LEU A 120 -12.15 -26.14 -42.53
C LEU A 120 -13.32 -26.92 -41.92
N ASN A 121 -14.13 -26.33 -41.06
CA ASN A 121 -15.32 -26.95 -40.50
C ASN A 121 -16.39 -27.16 -41.58
N GLU A 122 -16.61 -26.20 -42.47
CA GLU A 122 -17.54 -26.36 -43.61
C GLU A 122 -17.09 -27.46 -44.56
N GLU A 123 -15.80 -27.50 -44.88
CA GLU A 123 -15.23 -28.51 -45.73
C GLU A 123 -15.32 -29.89 -45.09
N LYS A 124 -14.98 -30.02 -43.80
CA LYS A 124 -15.17 -31.25 -43.02
C LYS A 124 -16.63 -31.72 -43.06
N ASN A 125 -17.58 -30.80 -42.85
CA ASN A 125 -19.02 -31.12 -42.89
C ASN A 125 -19.50 -31.56 -44.25
N LYS A 126 -18.98 -30.99 -45.35
CA LYS A 126 -19.30 -31.44 -46.73
C LYS A 126 -18.82 -32.87 -46.94
N LEU A 127 -17.59 -33.18 -46.58
CA LEU A 127 -17.03 -34.53 -46.69
C LEU A 127 -17.80 -35.55 -45.82
N GLN A 128 -18.20 -35.16 -44.61
CA GLN A 128 -19.01 -36.03 -43.75
C GLN A 128 -20.41 -36.33 -44.32
N ARG A 129 -21.07 -35.36 -44.94
CA ARG A 129 -22.37 -35.57 -45.58
C ARG A 129 -22.29 -36.54 -46.79
N GLN A 130 -21.16 -36.53 -47.47
CA GLN A 130 -20.95 -37.46 -48.64
C GLN A 130 -20.69 -38.88 -48.17
N SER A 131 -20.23 -39.10 -46.95
CA SER A 131 -19.87 -40.40 -46.35
C SER A 131 -20.97 -41.06 -45.53
N GLY A 132 -22.19 -40.55 -45.55
CA GLY A 132 -23.27 -40.82 -44.62
C GLY A 132 -23.89 -42.17 -44.55
N ASN A 133 -23.15 -43.33 -44.49
CA ASN A 133 -23.68 -44.61 -44.10
C ASN A 133 -22.67 -45.47 -43.39
N THR A 134 -22.56 -45.33 -42.03
CA THR A 134 -21.87 -46.40 -41.28
C THR A 134 -22.13 -46.41 -39.77
N THR A 135 -22.57 -47.54 -39.34
CA THR A 135 -22.48 -48.40 -38.13
C THR A 135 -22.46 -47.78 -36.73
N SER A 136 -23.43 -48.24 -35.95
CA SER A 136 -23.82 -47.83 -34.59
C SER A 136 -22.76 -47.99 -33.47
N GLN A 137 -21.75 -48.81 -33.66
CA GLN A 137 -20.77 -49.15 -32.62
C GLN A 137 -19.65 -48.07 -32.48
N SER A 138 -19.20 -47.54 -33.59
CA SER A 138 -18.21 -46.45 -33.62
C SER A 138 -18.82 -45.13 -33.15
N MET A 139 -20.13 -44.95 -33.30
CA MET A 139 -20.86 -43.77 -32.83
C MET A 139 -20.93 -43.68 -31.32
N SER A 140 -20.97 -44.82 -30.60
CA SER A 140 -21.01 -44.82 -29.12
C SER A 140 -19.69 -44.41 -28.51
N LEU A 141 -18.56 -44.82 -29.08
CA LEU A 141 -17.21 -44.42 -28.60
C LEU A 141 -16.94 -42.93 -28.86
N LEU A 142 -17.36 -42.42 -30.03
CA LEU A 142 -17.24 -40.99 -30.30
C LEU A 142 -18.08 -40.14 -29.34
N LYS A 143 -19.31 -40.59 -29.07
CA LYS A 143 -20.20 -39.91 -28.11
C LYS A 143 -19.58 -39.87 -26.70
N PHE A 144 -19.01 -40.99 -26.28
CA PHE A 144 -18.32 -41.05 -24.98
C PHE A 144 -17.11 -40.10 -24.91
N ALA A 145 -16.29 -40.02 -25.96
CA ALA A 145 -15.15 -39.08 -26.01
C ALA A 145 -15.61 -37.62 -26.03
N GLN A 146 -16.73 -37.30 -26.68
CA GLN A 146 -17.34 -35.96 -26.66
C GLN A 146 -17.89 -35.61 -25.27
N GLU A 147 -18.49 -36.56 -24.56
CA GLU A 147 -18.95 -36.39 -23.19
C GLU A 147 -17.78 -36.16 -22.22
N GLN A 148 -16.67 -36.87 -22.40
CA GLN A 148 -15.43 -36.65 -21.62
C GLN A 148 -14.83 -35.28 -21.90
N GLU A 149 -14.71 -34.84 -23.12
CA GLU A 149 -14.21 -33.52 -23.49
C GLU A 149 -15.04 -32.41 -22.79
N LYS A 150 -16.38 -32.51 -22.93
CA LYS A 150 -17.31 -31.60 -22.25
C LYS A 150 -17.16 -31.60 -20.73
N PHE A 151 -16.96 -32.77 -20.13
CA PHE A 151 -16.75 -32.87 -18.67
C PHE A 151 -15.49 -32.14 -18.22
N TYR A 152 -14.37 -32.36 -18.92
CA TYR A 152 -13.10 -31.68 -18.53
C TYR A 152 -13.11 -30.20 -18.88
N GLN A 153 -13.81 -29.76 -19.91
CA GLN A 153 -14.04 -28.36 -20.22
C GLN A 153 -14.78 -27.65 -19.06
N ASN A 154 -15.89 -28.24 -18.61
CA ASN A 154 -16.63 -27.67 -17.46
C ASN A 154 -15.80 -27.65 -16.18
N ARG A 155 -15.01 -28.70 -15.97
CA ARG A 155 -14.11 -28.78 -14.81
C ARG A 155 -13.03 -27.69 -14.84
N LEU A 156 -12.45 -27.43 -16.00
CA LEU A 156 -11.50 -26.33 -16.19
C LEU A 156 -12.17 -24.98 -15.85
N HIS A 157 -13.35 -24.71 -16.39
CA HIS A 157 -14.10 -23.48 -16.08
C HIS A 157 -14.39 -23.33 -14.58
N GLN A 158 -14.72 -24.44 -13.91
CA GLN A 158 -14.94 -24.44 -12.47
C GLN A 158 -13.66 -24.07 -11.69
N TYR A 159 -12.51 -24.67 -12.04
CA TYR A 159 -11.24 -24.35 -11.40
C TYR A 159 -10.78 -22.92 -11.72
N GLU A 160 -10.99 -22.41 -12.92
CA GLU A 160 -10.71 -21.02 -13.26
C GLU A 160 -11.58 -20.04 -12.45
N SER A 161 -12.84 -20.40 -12.20
CA SER A 161 -13.75 -19.62 -11.36
C SER A 161 -13.30 -19.64 -9.89
N LEU A 162 -12.94 -20.82 -9.35
CA LEU A 162 -12.41 -20.97 -7.98
C LEU A 162 -11.07 -20.25 -7.79
N PHE A 163 -10.23 -20.24 -8.80
CA PHE A 163 -8.97 -19.51 -8.80
C PHE A 163 -9.20 -17.99 -8.69
N LYS A 164 -10.18 -17.46 -9.44
CA LYS A 164 -10.58 -16.04 -9.35
C LYS A 164 -11.10 -15.68 -7.94
N GLN A 165 -11.67 -16.64 -7.23
CA GLN A 165 -12.17 -16.49 -5.86
C GLN A 165 -11.08 -16.76 -4.79
N GLY A 166 -9.87 -17.10 -5.21
CA GLY A 166 -8.78 -17.44 -4.29
C GLY A 166 -8.91 -18.82 -3.65
N ALA A 167 -9.86 -19.66 -4.11
CA ALA A 167 -10.15 -20.98 -3.55
C ALA A 167 -9.45 -22.13 -4.28
N ALA A 168 -8.70 -21.86 -5.35
CA ALA A 168 -7.87 -22.83 -6.06
C ALA A 168 -6.49 -22.25 -6.36
N THR A 169 -5.49 -23.12 -6.51
CA THR A 169 -4.12 -22.74 -6.84
C THR A 169 -3.89 -22.69 -8.36
N GLN A 170 -2.88 -21.96 -8.81
CA GLN A 170 -2.48 -21.92 -10.21
C GLN A 170 -2.08 -23.32 -10.74
N ALA A 171 -1.51 -24.17 -9.87
CA ALA A 171 -1.16 -25.54 -10.20
C ALA A 171 -2.39 -26.41 -10.47
N GLU A 172 -3.49 -26.24 -9.73
CA GLU A 172 -4.76 -26.95 -9.95
C GLU A 172 -5.42 -26.53 -11.26
N VAL A 173 -5.42 -25.22 -11.59
CA VAL A 173 -5.90 -24.73 -12.89
C VAL A 173 -5.07 -25.30 -14.03
N ALA A 174 -3.74 -25.31 -13.90
CA ALA A 174 -2.84 -25.91 -14.90
C ALA A 174 -3.12 -27.41 -15.09
N THR A 175 -3.36 -28.13 -13.99
CA THR A 175 -3.70 -29.56 -14.01
C THR A 175 -5.04 -29.79 -14.72
N ALA A 176 -6.08 -29.02 -14.40
CA ALA A 176 -7.39 -29.10 -15.05
C ALA A 176 -7.28 -28.80 -16.56
N ARG A 177 -6.45 -27.83 -16.94
CA ARG A 177 -6.16 -27.48 -18.34
C ARG A 177 -5.48 -28.64 -19.08
N ASN A 178 -4.48 -29.27 -18.45
CA ASN A 178 -3.80 -30.43 -19.02
C ASN A 178 -4.76 -31.63 -19.22
N GLN A 179 -5.67 -31.86 -18.26
CA GLN A 179 -6.69 -32.88 -18.36
C GLN A 179 -7.66 -32.62 -19.51
N TYR A 180 -8.08 -31.38 -19.69
CA TYR A 180 -8.91 -30.96 -20.82
C TYR A 180 -8.19 -31.21 -22.17
N HIS A 181 -6.91 -30.81 -22.28
CA HIS A 181 -6.12 -31.06 -23.48
C HIS A 181 -5.97 -32.56 -23.78
N GLY A 182 -5.73 -33.41 -22.77
CA GLY A 182 -5.68 -34.86 -22.94
C GLY A 182 -7.01 -35.48 -23.42
N ALA A 183 -8.14 -34.96 -22.92
CA ALA A 183 -9.46 -35.41 -23.37
C ALA A 183 -9.75 -35.00 -24.82
N LEU A 184 -9.34 -33.80 -25.22
CA LEU A 184 -9.45 -33.31 -26.58
C LEU A 184 -8.61 -34.16 -27.57
N GLU A 185 -7.38 -34.52 -27.16
CA GLU A 185 -6.50 -35.40 -27.92
C GLU A 185 -7.11 -36.81 -28.07
N ASN A 186 -7.68 -37.35 -26.98
CA ASN A 186 -8.39 -38.63 -27.01
C ASN A 186 -9.61 -38.59 -27.93
N LEU A 187 -10.35 -37.47 -27.96
CA LEU A 187 -11.47 -37.31 -28.93
C LEU A 187 -10.98 -37.40 -30.37
N VAL A 188 -9.90 -36.70 -30.72
CA VAL A 188 -9.30 -36.73 -32.05
C VAL A 188 -8.78 -38.13 -32.41
N LEU A 189 -8.18 -38.85 -31.46
CA LEU A 189 -7.70 -40.22 -31.66
C LEU A 189 -8.86 -41.22 -31.93
N ASN A 190 -9.95 -41.11 -31.15
CA ASN A 190 -11.14 -41.94 -31.37
C ASN A 190 -11.84 -41.61 -32.69
N GLU A 191 -11.91 -40.37 -33.07
CA GLU A 191 -12.32 -39.97 -34.41
C GLU A 191 -11.45 -40.61 -35.50
N ARG A 192 -10.13 -40.73 -35.28
CA ARG A 192 -9.21 -41.41 -36.21
C ARG A 192 -9.46 -42.91 -36.29
N SER A 193 -9.65 -43.57 -35.16
CA SER A 193 -9.91 -45.03 -35.13
C SER A 193 -11.19 -45.39 -35.87
N GLN A 194 -12.27 -44.68 -35.61
CA GLN A 194 -13.56 -44.88 -36.26
C GLN A 194 -13.48 -44.79 -37.78
N ARG A 195 -12.65 -43.88 -38.31
CA ARG A 195 -12.55 -43.67 -39.77
C ARG A 195 -11.64 -44.64 -40.47
N ARG A 196 -10.64 -45.19 -39.78
CA ARG A 196 -9.79 -46.24 -40.30
C ARG A 196 -10.64 -47.50 -40.59
N ASP A 197 -11.63 -47.79 -39.73
CA ASP A 197 -12.53 -48.94 -39.86
C ASP A 197 -13.63 -48.72 -40.92
N GLN A 198 -13.86 -47.48 -41.36
CA GLN A 198 -14.92 -47.11 -42.29
C GLN A 198 -14.43 -46.69 -43.68
N GLY A 199 -13.14 -46.75 -43.95
CA GLY A 199 -12.59 -46.36 -45.24
C GLY A 199 -12.67 -44.85 -45.54
N PHE A 200 -12.72 -44.03 -44.52
CA PHE A 200 -12.76 -42.58 -44.70
C PHE A 200 -11.45 -41.98 -45.21
N PRO A 201 -11.51 -40.93 -46.02
CA PRO A 201 -10.31 -40.31 -46.57
C PRO A 201 -9.42 -39.73 -45.44
N THR A 202 -8.13 -39.97 -45.54
CA THR A 202 -7.08 -39.45 -44.64
C THR A 202 -7.18 -37.92 -44.44
N ASP A 203 -7.74 -37.23 -45.43
CA ASP A 203 -7.87 -35.76 -45.50
C ASP A 203 -8.76 -35.18 -44.40
N THR A 204 -9.87 -35.86 -44.04
CA THR A 204 -10.75 -35.35 -42.96
C THR A 204 -10.13 -35.45 -41.57
N LEU A 205 -9.17 -36.36 -41.38
CA LEU A 205 -8.41 -36.50 -40.15
C LEU A 205 -7.38 -35.40 -39.98
N GLN A 206 -6.68 -35.10 -41.07
CA GLN A 206 -5.76 -33.99 -41.11
C GLN A 206 -6.48 -32.67 -40.85
N MET A 207 -7.67 -32.48 -41.43
CA MET A 207 -8.54 -31.33 -41.18
C MET A 207 -8.94 -31.23 -39.70
N ALA A 208 -9.39 -32.31 -39.08
CA ALA A 208 -9.79 -32.32 -37.69
C ALA A 208 -8.60 -31.99 -36.76
N SER A 209 -7.43 -32.53 -37.03
CA SER A 209 -6.20 -32.21 -36.32
C SER A 209 -5.83 -30.73 -36.49
N ARG A 210 -5.93 -30.22 -37.72
CA ARG A 210 -5.65 -28.81 -38.01
C ARG A 210 -6.64 -27.88 -37.32
N ILE A 211 -7.94 -28.19 -37.35
CA ILE A 211 -8.97 -27.41 -36.61
C ILE A 211 -8.68 -27.38 -35.13
N SER A 212 -8.28 -28.51 -34.52
CA SER A 212 -7.92 -28.56 -33.10
C SER A 212 -6.74 -27.68 -32.79
N GLN A 213 -5.67 -27.70 -33.59
CA GLN A 213 -4.50 -26.81 -33.41
C GLN A 213 -4.88 -25.33 -33.51
N LEU A 214 -5.62 -24.98 -34.57
CA LEU A 214 -6.06 -23.58 -34.78
C LEU A 214 -7.02 -23.12 -33.68
N SER A 215 -7.84 -24.00 -33.12
CA SER A 215 -8.73 -23.69 -32.01
C SER A 215 -7.97 -23.35 -30.74
N LEU A 216 -6.89 -24.07 -30.45
CA LEU A 216 -6.00 -23.76 -29.33
C LEU A 216 -5.29 -22.40 -29.52
N GLU A 217 -4.82 -22.16 -30.75
CA GLU A 217 -4.18 -20.88 -31.09
C GLU A 217 -5.17 -19.70 -30.98
N LEU A 218 -6.43 -19.92 -31.46
CA LEU A 218 -7.51 -18.94 -31.33
C LEU A 218 -7.83 -18.64 -29.86
N GLU A 219 -7.80 -19.64 -28.98
CA GLU A 219 -8.06 -19.47 -27.57
C GLU A 219 -6.94 -18.64 -26.87
N GLN A 220 -5.70 -18.87 -27.24
CA GLN A 220 -4.57 -18.05 -26.79
C GLN A 220 -4.75 -16.57 -27.21
N ILE A 221 -5.16 -16.32 -28.44
CA ILE A 221 -5.43 -14.98 -28.94
C ILE A 221 -6.61 -14.34 -28.20
N LYS A 222 -7.66 -15.09 -27.91
CA LYS A 222 -8.78 -14.61 -27.09
C LYS A 222 -8.32 -14.18 -25.71
N ASP A 223 -7.45 -14.95 -25.06
CA ASP A 223 -6.91 -14.60 -23.75
C ASP A 223 -6.00 -13.35 -23.81
N GLN A 224 -5.23 -13.22 -24.89
CA GLN A 224 -4.47 -12.00 -25.14
C GLN A 224 -5.39 -10.78 -25.36
N LYS A 225 -6.49 -10.94 -26.10
CA LYS A 225 -7.51 -9.89 -26.30
C LYS A 225 -8.14 -9.43 -24.96
N LYS A 226 -8.35 -10.35 -24.02
CA LYS A 226 -8.84 -9.97 -22.67
C LYS A 226 -7.85 -9.07 -21.92
N GLN A 227 -6.55 -9.22 -22.18
CA GLN A 227 -5.51 -8.40 -21.56
C GLN A 227 -5.42 -6.97 -22.13
N LEU A 228 -6.09 -6.71 -23.27
CA LEU A 228 -6.23 -5.35 -23.81
C LEU A 228 -7.20 -4.48 -22.98
N LEU A 229 -8.04 -5.10 -22.17
CA LEU A 229 -8.90 -4.41 -21.22
C LEU A 229 -8.12 -4.22 -19.91
N ILE A 230 -7.72 -3.00 -19.63
CA ILE A 230 -7.04 -2.63 -18.39
C ILE A 230 -8.09 -2.45 -17.30
N LYS A 231 -7.94 -3.19 -16.19
CA LYS A 231 -8.84 -3.13 -15.02
C LYS A 231 -8.08 -2.71 -13.78
N SER A 232 -8.79 -2.08 -12.84
CA SER A 232 -8.22 -1.73 -11.55
C SER A 232 -7.94 -2.99 -10.72
N PRO A 233 -6.73 -3.15 -10.16
CA PRO A 233 -6.41 -4.27 -9.29
C PRO A 233 -7.07 -4.18 -7.92
N ALA A 234 -7.44 -2.97 -7.46
CA ALA A 234 -8.04 -2.72 -6.15
C ALA A 234 -8.84 -1.41 -6.17
N GLU A 235 -9.67 -1.23 -5.15
CA GLU A 235 -10.35 0.04 -4.90
C GLU A 235 -9.33 1.10 -4.44
N GLY A 236 -9.41 2.32 -5.01
CA GLY A 236 -8.51 3.41 -4.66
C GLY A 236 -8.79 4.70 -5.44
N LEU A 237 -7.98 5.71 -5.18
CA LEU A 237 -8.07 7.04 -5.81
C LEU A 237 -6.98 7.15 -6.89
N ILE A 238 -7.36 7.48 -8.11
CA ILE A 238 -6.42 7.77 -9.20
C ILE A 238 -5.76 9.12 -8.93
N THR A 239 -4.43 9.14 -8.87
CA THR A 239 -3.67 10.38 -8.73
C THR A 239 -3.26 10.94 -10.08
N GLU A 240 -2.72 10.10 -10.93
CA GLU A 240 -2.15 10.51 -12.19
C GLU A 240 -2.50 9.52 -13.31
N LEU A 241 -2.79 10.07 -14.46
CA LEU A 241 -3.00 9.35 -15.70
C LEU A 241 -1.84 9.69 -16.64
N PHE A 242 -1.02 8.69 -16.99
CA PHE A 242 0.20 8.90 -17.77
C PHE A 242 -0.03 8.90 -19.27
N VAL A 243 -1.21 8.46 -19.73
CA VAL A 243 -1.49 8.20 -21.15
C VAL A 243 -2.88 8.72 -21.52
N GLN A 244 -3.03 9.21 -22.75
CA GLN A 244 -4.28 9.71 -23.30
C GLN A 244 -4.83 8.78 -24.40
N SER A 245 -6.11 8.93 -24.72
CA SER A 245 -6.71 8.21 -25.84
C SER A 245 -6.02 8.57 -27.16
N GLY A 246 -5.70 7.57 -27.98
CA GLY A 246 -4.96 7.70 -29.21
C GLY A 246 -3.46 7.47 -29.09
N GLU A 247 -2.89 7.47 -27.88
CA GLU A 247 -1.47 7.19 -27.67
C GLU A 247 -1.15 5.71 -27.74
N TYR A 248 0.09 5.39 -28.11
CA TYR A 248 0.62 4.05 -28.07
C TYR A 248 1.15 3.72 -26.68
N LEU A 249 0.72 2.60 -26.13
CA LEU A 249 1.14 2.10 -24.83
C LEU A 249 1.84 0.74 -25.01
N GLY A 250 3.11 0.67 -24.68
CA GLY A 250 3.89 -0.56 -24.75
C GLY A 250 3.66 -1.46 -23.52
N LYS A 251 3.86 -2.76 -23.71
CA LYS A 251 3.79 -3.74 -22.62
C LYS A 251 4.70 -3.33 -21.45
N GLY A 252 4.15 -3.31 -20.22
CA GLY A 252 4.88 -2.92 -19.01
C GLY A 252 5.00 -1.43 -18.78
N GLN A 253 4.59 -0.58 -19.72
CA GLN A 253 4.56 0.87 -19.52
C GLN A 253 3.49 1.25 -18.49
N PRO A 254 3.74 2.30 -17.67
CA PRO A 254 2.77 2.80 -16.71
C PRO A 254 1.59 3.42 -17.44
N PHE A 255 0.38 3.08 -17.00
CA PHE A 255 -0.88 3.64 -17.49
C PHE A 255 -1.44 4.71 -16.56
N LEU A 256 -1.56 4.39 -15.26
CA LEU A 256 -2.01 5.32 -14.22
C LEU A 256 -1.48 4.90 -12.85
N ASP A 257 -1.57 5.81 -11.88
CA ASP A 257 -1.21 5.59 -10.49
C ASP A 257 -2.46 5.64 -9.60
N ILE A 258 -2.63 4.62 -8.74
CA ILE A 258 -3.73 4.49 -7.78
C ILE A 258 -3.14 4.52 -6.38
N ILE A 259 -3.58 5.47 -5.55
CA ILE A 259 -3.24 5.53 -4.13
C ILE A 259 -4.37 4.95 -3.28
N PHE A 260 -4.00 4.53 -2.06
CA PHE A 260 -4.91 4.01 -1.04
C PHE A 260 -4.90 4.92 0.19
N PRO A 261 -5.66 6.04 0.19
CA PRO A 261 -5.63 6.99 1.30
C PRO A 261 -6.03 6.38 2.65
N GLU A 262 -6.93 5.39 2.62
CA GLU A 262 -7.39 4.68 3.83
C GLU A 262 -6.31 3.82 4.48
N LYS A 263 -5.28 3.40 3.71
CA LYS A 263 -4.13 2.63 4.18
C LYS A 263 -2.90 3.51 4.45
N ALA A 264 -3.10 4.83 4.49
CA ALA A 264 -2.02 5.76 4.81
C ALA A 264 -1.48 5.47 6.21
N HIS A 265 -0.17 5.43 6.31
CA HIS A 265 0.54 5.22 7.56
C HIS A 265 1.70 6.23 7.68
N ILE A 266 2.24 6.34 8.87
CA ILE A 266 3.37 7.22 9.13
C ILE A 266 4.62 6.37 9.25
N SER A 267 5.63 6.72 8.49
CA SER A 267 6.99 6.19 8.60
C SER A 267 7.80 7.15 9.47
N ALA A 268 8.02 6.78 10.73
CA ALA A 268 8.75 7.58 11.70
C ALA A 268 10.24 7.20 11.72
N PHE A 269 11.11 8.21 11.75
CA PHE A 269 12.55 8.05 11.80
C PHE A 269 13.04 8.43 13.20
N ILE A 270 13.26 7.42 14.04
CA ILE A 270 13.59 7.60 15.45
C ILE A 270 15.10 7.44 15.63
N PRO A 271 15.79 8.42 16.24
CA PRO A 271 17.22 8.27 16.57
C PRO A 271 17.46 7.02 17.44
N PRO A 272 18.52 6.22 17.21
CA PRO A 272 18.77 4.97 17.94
C PRO A 272 18.83 5.13 19.46
N LYS A 273 19.24 6.29 19.95
CA LYS A 273 19.28 6.62 21.39
C LYS A 273 17.90 6.57 22.08
N TYR A 274 16.83 6.62 21.31
CA TYR A 274 15.45 6.57 21.81
C TYR A 274 14.75 5.24 21.54
N GLN A 275 15.49 4.20 21.20
CA GLN A 275 14.94 2.88 20.91
C GLN A 275 14.08 2.32 22.05
N ASP A 276 14.49 2.53 23.30
CA ASP A 276 13.78 2.03 24.48
C ASP A 276 12.42 2.72 24.74
N TYR A 277 12.17 3.85 24.08
CA TYR A 277 10.89 4.57 24.16
C TYR A 277 9.84 4.07 23.17
N VAL A 278 10.23 3.19 22.25
CA VAL A 278 9.35 2.67 21.20
C VAL A 278 8.72 1.36 21.68
N VAL A 279 7.45 1.41 21.99
CA VAL A 279 6.66 0.24 22.39
C VAL A 279 5.53 0.05 21.39
N VAL A 280 5.28 -1.21 20.98
CA VAL A 280 4.13 -1.55 20.12
C VAL A 280 2.84 -1.17 20.84
N ASP A 281 1.83 -0.77 20.08
CA ASP A 281 0.53 -0.25 20.56
C ASP A 281 0.58 1.08 21.34
N GLN A 282 1.75 1.68 21.48
CA GLN A 282 1.89 3.00 22.10
C GLN A 282 1.21 4.07 21.22
N ILE A 283 0.44 4.95 21.88
CA ILE A 283 -0.22 6.08 21.23
C ILE A 283 0.71 7.29 21.27
N VAL A 284 0.97 7.85 20.11
CA VAL A 284 1.78 9.05 19.92
C VAL A 284 0.95 10.17 19.32
N THR A 285 1.39 11.42 19.53
CA THR A 285 0.76 12.59 18.92
C THR A 285 1.56 13.00 17.69
N VAL A 286 0.88 13.11 16.57
CA VAL A 286 1.44 13.52 15.28
C VAL A 286 0.96 14.92 14.98
N ILE A 287 1.87 15.80 14.58
CA ILE A 287 1.58 17.17 14.19
C ILE A 287 1.80 17.26 12.69
N LEU A 288 0.74 17.59 11.97
CA LEU A 288 0.79 17.84 10.54
C LEU A 288 1.30 19.25 10.23
N PRO A 289 1.78 19.52 9.02
CA PRO A 289 2.31 20.84 8.63
C PRO A 289 1.28 21.99 8.74
N ASN A 290 -0.02 21.67 8.65
CA ASN A 290 -1.11 22.62 8.83
C ASN A 290 -1.40 22.97 10.31
N GLY A 291 -0.66 22.36 11.27
CA GLY A 291 -0.86 22.52 12.71
C GLY A 291 -1.94 21.61 13.31
N GLU A 292 -2.61 20.78 12.49
CA GLU A 292 -3.56 19.79 12.97
C GLU A 292 -2.83 18.68 13.72
N THR A 293 -3.41 18.24 14.84
CA THR A 293 -2.85 17.14 15.64
C THR A 293 -3.69 15.89 15.48
N ALA A 294 -3.04 14.79 15.15
CA ALA A 294 -3.66 13.47 15.05
C ALA A 294 -3.03 12.50 16.05
N LYS A 295 -3.78 11.48 16.46
CA LYS A 295 -3.24 10.37 17.25
C LYS A 295 -2.90 9.23 16.35
N ALA A 296 -1.71 8.67 16.52
CA ALA A 296 -1.26 7.48 15.82
C ALA A 296 -0.83 6.40 16.80
N ARG A 297 -0.92 5.15 16.38
CA ARG A 297 -0.51 3.97 17.14
C ARG A 297 0.69 3.32 16.45
N ILE A 298 1.68 2.92 17.22
CA ILE A 298 2.83 2.17 16.71
C ILE A 298 2.36 0.76 16.35
N SER A 299 2.43 0.40 15.05
CA SER A 299 1.96 -0.89 14.54
C SER A 299 3.06 -1.95 14.43
N SER A 300 4.33 -1.55 14.39
CA SER A 300 5.43 -2.50 14.25
C SER A 300 6.61 -2.18 15.14
N LEU A 301 7.28 -3.25 15.62
CA LEU A 301 8.59 -3.10 16.28
C LEU A 301 9.65 -2.65 15.26
N PRO A 302 10.63 -1.87 15.71
CA PRO A 302 11.71 -1.43 14.86
C PRO A 302 12.57 -2.63 14.42
N GLY A 303 12.44 -3.02 13.15
CA GLY A 303 13.20 -4.15 12.58
C GLY A 303 14.36 -3.74 11.67
N VAL A 304 14.39 -2.50 11.20
CA VAL A 304 15.36 -2.05 10.20
C VAL A 304 15.84 -0.63 10.52
N THR A 305 17.14 -0.42 10.46
CA THR A 305 17.74 0.93 10.48
C THR A 305 17.84 1.46 9.05
N GLN A 306 17.31 2.63 8.81
CA GLN A 306 17.45 3.36 7.55
C GLN A 306 18.11 4.71 7.78
N LYS A 307 18.68 5.26 6.72
CA LYS A 307 19.15 6.64 6.76
C LYS A 307 17.95 7.57 6.77
N SER A 308 17.89 8.47 7.76
CA SER A 308 16.85 9.52 7.78
C SER A 308 16.93 10.31 6.47
N PRO A 309 15.82 10.52 5.77
CA PRO A 309 15.81 11.41 4.63
C PRO A 309 16.18 12.82 5.10
N VAL A 310 17.22 13.39 4.54
CA VAL A 310 17.62 14.79 4.77
C VAL A 310 16.70 15.65 3.92
N ASP A 311 15.89 16.48 4.55
CA ASP A 311 15.12 17.49 3.82
C ASP A 311 16.12 18.55 3.31
N GLY A 312 16.21 18.66 2.00
CA GLY A 312 17.27 19.27 1.18
C GLY A 312 17.65 20.73 1.41
N ILE A 313 17.54 21.27 2.62
CA ILE A 313 17.91 22.66 2.95
C ILE A 313 19.29 22.75 3.62
N ASN A 314 19.77 21.70 4.25
CA ASN A 314 21.06 21.68 4.92
C ASN A 314 22.04 20.73 4.24
N LEU A 315 22.78 21.22 3.25
CA LEU A 315 23.90 20.52 2.59
C LEU A 315 25.02 20.04 3.54
N LEU A 316 24.96 20.44 4.81
CA LEU A 316 25.93 20.10 5.87
C LEU A 316 25.43 19.03 6.84
N GLU A 317 24.16 18.61 6.76
CA GLU A 317 23.64 17.54 7.59
C GLU A 317 23.89 16.19 6.96
N TYR A 318 24.77 15.40 7.56
CA TYR A 318 24.96 14.01 7.17
C TYR A 318 23.71 13.19 7.52
N PRO A 319 23.25 12.30 6.61
CA PRO A 319 22.13 11.42 6.88
C PRO A 319 22.44 10.56 8.11
N ARG A 320 21.68 10.76 9.18
CA ARG A 320 21.83 10.01 10.43
C ARG A 320 21.12 8.67 10.30
N SER A 321 21.72 7.61 10.85
CA SER A 321 21.01 6.33 10.99
C SER A 321 19.82 6.53 11.92
N ALA A 322 18.65 6.15 11.48
CA ALA A 322 17.41 6.20 12.24
C ALA A 322 16.72 4.82 12.20
N ILE A 323 15.98 4.55 13.23
CA ILE A 323 15.14 3.36 13.33
C ILE A 323 13.82 3.69 12.65
N LEU A 324 13.44 2.89 11.66
CA LEU A 324 12.15 3.02 10.97
C LEU A 324 11.06 2.35 11.79
N VAL A 325 10.03 3.10 12.12
CA VAL A 325 8.84 2.63 12.84
C VAL A 325 7.59 3.00 12.05
N HIS A 326 6.70 2.04 11.85
CA HIS A 326 5.42 2.29 11.19
C HIS A 326 4.35 2.57 12.23
N MET A 327 3.54 3.58 11.96
CA MET A 327 2.44 4.02 12.82
C MET A 327 1.17 4.19 11.99
N GLU A 328 0.05 3.80 12.55
CA GLU A 328 -1.27 3.91 11.93
C GLU A 328 -2.08 5.01 12.60
N PHE A 329 -2.83 5.78 11.82
CA PHE A 329 -3.74 6.77 12.38
C PHE A 329 -4.89 6.07 13.11
N ILE A 330 -5.17 6.52 14.35
CA ILE A 330 -6.29 5.97 15.15
C ILE A 330 -7.62 6.54 14.65
N ASN A 331 -7.62 7.82 14.27
CA ASN A 331 -8.80 8.51 13.78
C ASN A 331 -8.57 9.00 12.36
N PRO A 332 -9.60 9.01 11.52
CA PRO A 332 -9.48 9.59 10.19
C PRO A 332 -9.09 11.07 10.29
N VAL A 333 -8.03 11.44 9.60
CA VAL A 333 -7.56 12.82 9.49
C VAL A 333 -8.46 13.56 8.51
N LYS A 334 -8.90 14.77 8.84
CA LYS A 334 -9.78 15.56 7.98
C LYS A 334 -9.05 16.13 6.75
N THR A 335 -7.76 16.32 6.89
CA THR A 335 -6.90 16.85 5.82
C THR A 335 -6.53 15.74 4.84
N GLN A 336 -6.53 16.07 3.56
CA GLN A 336 -6.06 15.16 2.51
C GLN A 336 -4.60 14.78 2.77
N LEU A 337 -4.35 13.48 2.97
CA LEU A 337 -3.02 12.96 3.23
C LEU A 337 -2.24 12.88 1.90
N ILE A 338 -1.15 13.64 1.83
CA ILE A 338 -0.27 13.66 0.66
C ILE A 338 0.95 12.79 0.97
N ASN A 339 1.29 11.91 0.04
CA ASN A 339 2.47 11.04 0.18
C ASN A 339 3.76 11.86 0.30
N GLY A 340 4.64 11.48 1.24
CA GLY A 340 5.90 12.17 1.49
C GLY A 340 5.80 13.41 2.37
N THR A 341 4.61 13.82 2.81
CA THR A 341 4.43 14.97 3.71
C THR A 341 5.20 14.76 5.01
N PRO A 342 6.10 15.67 5.40
CA PRO A 342 6.80 15.60 6.67
C PRO A 342 5.85 15.88 7.83
N VAL A 343 6.02 15.16 8.94
CA VAL A 343 5.23 15.29 10.16
C VAL A 343 6.14 15.20 11.38
N ASP A 344 5.79 15.96 12.41
CA ASP A 344 6.47 15.90 13.71
C ASP A 344 5.74 14.92 14.63
N ILE A 345 6.49 14.02 15.24
CA ILE A 345 5.96 13.02 16.15
C ILE A 345 6.42 13.33 17.57
N ARG A 346 5.47 13.40 18.49
CA ARG A 346 5.73 13.62 19.92
C ARG A 346 5.33 12.37 20.70
N PHE A 347 6.30 11.83 21.42
CA PHE A 347 6.08 10.70 22.32
C PHE A 347 5.57 11.23 23.68
N PRO A 348 4.59 10.54 24.32
CA PRO A 348 4.16 10.91 25.67
C PRO A 348 5.29 10.71 26.67
N PHE A 349 5.43 11.66 27.60
CA PHE A 349 6.49 11.66 28.61
C PHE A 349 6.45 10.46 29.57
N PHE A 350 5.25 9.97 29.86
CA PHE A 350 5.03 8.76 30.63
C PHE A 350 4.50 7.65 29.71
N SER A 351 5.40 6.84 29.15
CA SER A 351 4.96 5.49 28.79
C SER A 351 4.81 4.75 30.12
N ASP A 352 3.62 4.23 30.38
CA ASP A 352 3.36 3.38 31.53
C ASP A 352 4.36 2.20 31.51
N ARG A 353 5.43 2.34 32.31
CA ARG A 353 6.37 1.26 32.61
C ARG A 353 5.74 0.22 33.55
N ALA A 354 4.45 0.39 33.90
CA ALA A 354 3.78 -0.35 34.95
C ALA A 354 3.41 -1.78 34.59
N ASP A 355 3.58 -2.23 33.34
CA ASP A 355 3.08 -3.57 32.96
C ASP A 355 4.16 -4.53 32.46
N ARG A 356 5.42 -4.40 32.92
CA ARG A 356 6.47 -5.39 32.67
C ARG A 356 6.83 -6.22 33.91
N SER A 357 5.84 -6.61 34.69
CA SER A 357 6.01 -7.64 35.71
C SER A 357 4.90 -8.68 35.61
N HIS A 358 5.03 -9.53 34.60
CA HIS A 358 4.55 -10.94 34.67
C HIS A 358 5.22 -11.76 33.58
#